data_7d55b826d4fbb874d87e49fcfd4eafbf
#
_entry.id   7d55b826d4fbb874d87e49fcfd4eafbf
#
_cell.length_a   1.000
_cell.length_b   1.000
_cell.length_c   1.000
_cell.angle_alpha   90.00
_cell.angle_beta   90.00
_cell.angle_gamma   90.00
#
_symmetry.space_group_name_H-M   'P 1'
#
loop_
_entity.id
_entity.type
_entity.pdbx_description
1 polymer ?
#
loop_
_entity_poly.entity_id
_entity_poly.type
_entity_poly.pdbx_seq_one_letter_code
_entity_poly.pdbx_strand_id
1 'polypeptide(L)'
;MKHQQKTPLDDLVCKHVKQLLNERCISVRQLATGINRDHSQLNKILHGEAILPAYLIDEFAAFFEIDRLALMTETDTIFCIDDPNNTIHISIRIPSFNIYKQVIKFLTQIRKF
;
A
#
# COMPACT_ATOMS: atom_id res chain seq x y z
N MET A 1 -15.11 28.36 5.49
CA MET A 1 -14.79 27.31 5.82
C MET A 1 -13.69 26.84 5.23
N LYS A 2 -13.02 26.26 5.64
CA LYS A 2 -12.02 25.83 5.12
C LYS A 2 -12.03 24.56 4.89
N HIS A 3 -11.96 24.16 3.87
CA HIS A 3 -11.93 22.87 3.56
C HIS A 3 -10.57 22.51 3.36
N GLN A 4 -10.13 21.53 4.09
CA GLN A 4 -8.92 20.91 3.77
C GLN A 4 -9.22 20.01 2.68
N GLN A 5 -8.55 20.13 1.56
CA GLN A 5 -8.79 19.30 0.45
C GLN A 5 -7.98 18.07 0.56
N LYS A 6 -8.63 16.93 0.51
CA LYS A 6 -7.93 15.67 0.41
C LYS A 6 -7.52 15.48 -1.02
N THR A 7 -6.31 15.04 -1.23
CA THR A 7 -5.84 14.73 -2.56
C THR A 7 -6.27 13.32 -2.94
N PRO A 8 -6.33 13.00 -4.24
CA PRO A 8 -6.58 11.63 -4.65
C PRO A 8 -5.56 10.65 -4.08
N LEU A 9 -4.33 11.12 -3.85
CA LEU A 9 -3.30 10.29 -3.25
C LEU A 9 -3.67 9.90 -1.82
N ASP A 10 -4.22 10.84 -1.05
CA ASP A 10 -4.63 10.54 0.32
C ASP A 10 -5.68 9.44 0.34
N ASP A 11 -6.66 9.54 -0.55
CA ASP A 11 -7.71 8.53 -0.63
C ASP A 11 -7.14 7.18 -1.02
N LEU A 12 -6.19 7.17 -1.93
CA LEU A 12 -5.58 5.94 -2.39
C LEU A 12 -4.78 5.27 -1.28
N VAL A 13 -3.98 6.04 -0.54
CA VAL A 13 -3.20 5.50 0.56
C VAL A 13 -4.12 4.92 1.63
N CYS A 14 -5.17 5.66 2.00
CA CYS A 14 -6.11 5.18 3.00
C CYS A 14 -6.81 3.91 2.56
N LYS A 15 -7.18 3.83 1.29
CA LYS A 15 -7.79 2.63 0.73
C LYS A 15 -6.85 1.44 0.85
N HIS A 16 -5.58 1.63 0.51
CA HIS A 16 -4.60 0.56 0.56
C HIS A 16 -4.34 0.11 2.00
N VAL A 17 -4.27 1.06 2.92
CA VAL A 17 -4.05 0.73 4.32
C VAL A 17 -5.22 -0.08 4.86
N LYS A 18 -6.46 0.34 4.56
CA LYS A 18 -7.63 -0.42 5.01
C LYS A 18 -7.65 -1.82 4.40
N GLN A 19 -7.24 -1.94 3.16
CA GLN A 19 -7.16 -3.24 2.50
C GLN A 19 -6.12 -4.13 3.18
N LEU A 20 -4.95 -3.59 3.50
CA LEU A 20 -3.90 -4.35 4.19
C LEU A 20 -4.35 -4.78 5.58
N LEU A 21 -5.04 -3.91 6.29
CA LEU A 21 -5.57 -4.27 7.61
C LEU A 21 -6.51 -5.44 7.49
N ASN A 22 -7.38 -5.40 6.50
CA ASN A 22 -8.33 -6.48 6.28
C ASN A 22 -7.63 -7.78 5.90
N GLU A 23 -6.67 -7.70 4.99
CA GLU A 23 -5.95 -8.89 4.52
C GLU A 23 -5.13 -9.54 5.62
N ARG A 24 -4.58 -8.75 6.51
CA ARG A 24 -3.72 -9.27 7.58
C ARG A 24 -4.45 -9.44 8.90
N CYS A 25 -5.75 -9.20 8.90
CA CYS A 25 -6.58 -9.32 10.09
C CYS A 25 -6.05 -8.46 11.25
N ILE A 26 -5.68 -7.23 10.93
CA ILE A 26 -5.18 -6.26 11.91
C ILE A 26 -6.22 -5.17 12.11
N SER A 27 -6.48 -4.81 13.35
CA SER A 27 -7.44 -3.74 13.65
C SER A 27 -6.74 -2.39 13.56
N VAL A 28 -7.56 -1.33 13.41
CA VAL A 28 -7.02 0.03 13.41
C VAL A 28 -6.33 0.31 14.75
N ARG A 29 -6.86 -0.23 15.84
CA ARG A 29 -6.26 -0.05 17.15
C ARG A 29 -4.86 -0.68 17.20
N GLN A 30 -4.70 -1.85 16.61
CA GLN A 30 -3.40 -2.50 16.57
C GLN A 30 -2.41 -1.71 15.71
N LEU A 31 -2.89 -1.17 14.60
CA LEU A 31 -2.04 -0.31 13.77
C LEU A 31 -1.61 0.94 14.55
N ALA A 32 -2.55 1.58 15.24
CA ALA A 32 -2.25 2.78 16.01
C ALA A 32 -1.21 2.50 17.07
N THR A 33 -1.34 1.37 17.75
CA THR A 33 -0.36 0.98 18.77
C THR A 33 1.00 0.74 18.13
N GLY A 34 1.02 0.08 16.99
CA GLY A 34 2.27 -0.25 16.31
C GLY A 34 3.03 0.96 15.81
N ILE A 35 2.33 2.01 15.41
CA ILE A 35 3.00 3.22 14.96
C ILE A 35 2.99 4.32 16.01
N ASN A 36 2.51 3.99 17.23
CA ASN A 36 2.48 4.90 18.38
C ASN A 36 1.70 6.18 18.08
N ARG A 37 0.50 6.02 17.56
CA ARG A 37 -0.40 7.14 17.26
C ARG A 37 -1.73 6.95 17.95
N ASP A 38 -2.49 8.04 18.05
CA ASP A 38 -3.79 7.98 18.66
C ASP A 38 -4.78 7.24 17.80
N HIS A 39 -5.48 6.26 18.36
CA HIS A 39 -6.43 5.44 17.65
C HIS A 39 -7.57 6.25 17.04
N SER A 40 -8.13 7.19 17.82
CA SER A 40 -9.25 8.00 17.34
C SER A 40 -8.86 8.86 16.15
N GLN A 41 -7.68 9.47 16.23
CA GLN A 41 -7.19 10.31 15.15
C GLN A 41 -6.92 9.48 13.91
N LEU A 42 -6.30 8.33 14.07
CA LEU A 42 -6.00 7.45 12.97
C LEU A 42 -7.27 6.97 12.28
N ASN A 43 -8.28 6.64 13.08
CA ASN A 43 -9.55 6.20 12.54
C ASN A 43 -10.19 7.29 11.66
N LYS A 44 -10.13 8.54 12.11
CA LYS A 44 -10.65 9.66 11.33
C LYS A 44 -9.90 9.81 10.02
N ILE A 45 -8.59 9.67 10.05
CA ILE A 45 -7.77 9.78 8.85
C ILE A 45 -8.14 8.69 7.85
N LEU A 46 -8.26 7.46 8.33
CA LEU A 46 -8.55 6.34 7.45
C LEU A 46 -9.96 6.41 6.86
N HIS A 47 -10.89 7.04 7.57
CA HIS A 47 -12.26 7.19 7.06
C HIS A 47 -12.44 8.45 6.23
N GLY A 48 -11.38 9.20 6.01
CA GLY A 48 -11.45 10.39 5.18
C GLY A 48 -11.98 11.62 5.89
N GLU A 49 -12.07 11.59 7.21
CA GLU A 49 -12.56 12.72 7.99
C GLU A 49 -11.47 13.69 8.40
N ALA A 50 -10.22 13.32 8.18
CA ALA A 50 -9.07 14.16 8.48
C ALA A 50 -8.02 13.99 7.40
N ILE A 51 -7.16 14.98 7.25
CA ILE A 51 -6.11 14.94 6.26
C ILE A 51 -5.03 13.94 6.69
N LEU A 52 -4.50 13.21 5.72
CA LEU A 52 -3.41 12.27 5.95
C LEU A 52 -2.08 13.01 5.90
N PRO A 53 -1.36 13.12 7.01
CA PRO A 53 -0.02 13.72 6.96
C PRO A 53 0.94 12.82 6.18
N ALA A 54 1.84 13.45 5.45
CA ALA A 54 2.78 12.70 4.61
C ALA A 54 3.64 11.75 5.42
N TYR A 55 4.03 12.14 6.63
CA TYR A 55 4.90 11.28 7.44
C TYR A 55 4.22 9.97 7.83
N LEU A 56 2.89 9.95 7.86
CA LEU A 56 2.19 8.71 8.18
C LEU A 56 2.32 7.67 7.08
N ILE A 57 2.50 8.11 5.84
CA ILE A 57 2.70 7.17 4.74
C ILE A 57 3.95 6.33 5.01
N ASP A 58 5.02 6.98 5.46
CA ASP A 58 6.25 6.27 5.80
C ASP A 58 6.05 5.33 6.99
N GLU A 59 5.28 5.77 7.99
CA GLU A 59 5.03 4.95 9.15
C GLU A 59 4.19 3.72 8.80
N PHE A 60 3.19 3.90 7.94
CA PHE A 60 2.40 2.78 7.47
C PHE A 60 3.26 1.79 6.70
N ALA A 61 4.10 2.30 5.80
CA ALA A 61 4.96 1.44 5.01
C ALA A 61 5.90 0.64 5.90
N ALA A 62 6.47 1.28 6.91
CA ALA A 62 7.35 0.59 7.84
C ALA A 62 6.59 -0.47 8.64
N PHE A 63 5.39 -0.15 9.10
CA PHE A 63 4.60 -1.10 9.88
C PHE A 63 4.26 -2.35 9.07
N PHE A 64 3.85 -2.14 7.82
CA PHE A 64 3.48 -3.27 6.95
C PHE A 64 4.67 -3.89 6.25
N GLU A 65 5.86 -3.32 6.42
CA GLU A 65 7.09 -3.79 5.79
C GLU A 65 6.98 -3.83 4.27
N ILE A 66 6.47 -2.76 3.71
CA ILE A 66 6.34 -2.60 2.26
C ILE A 66 6.97 -1.28 1.85
N ASP A 67 7.23 -1.15 0.55
CA ASP A 67 7.71 0.09 -0.01
C ASP A 67 6.58 1.11 0.03
N ARG A 68 6.86 2.35 0.42
CA ARG A 68 5.82 3.37 0.45
C ARG A 68 5.20 3.60 -0.93
N LEU A 69 5.94 3.34 -2.00
CA LEU A 69 5.39 3.45 -3.33
C LEU A 69 4.23 2.47 -3.55
N ALA A 70 4.27 1.34 -2.85
CA ALA A 70 3.17 0.38 -2.95
C ALA A 70 1.87 0.95 -2.40
N LEU A 71 1.96 1.85 -1.41
CA LEU A 71 0.78 2.52 -0.88
C LEU A 71 0.31 3.66 -1.78
N MET A 72 1.20 4.19 -2.59
CA MET A 72 0.92 5.38 -3.37
C MET A 72 0.56 5.07 -4.81
N THR A 73 0.49 3.80 -5.19
CA THR A 73 0.11 3.40 -6.55
C THR A 73 -1.16 2.60 -6.51
N GLU A 74 -1.81 2.46 -7.66
CA GLU A 74 -3.05 1.70 -7.75
C GLU A 74 -2.82 0.24 -7.41
N THR A 75 -3.80 -0.36 -6.72
CA THR A 75 -3.71 -1.78 -6.39
C THR A 75 -3.75 -2.66 -7.62
N ASP A 76 -4.33 -2.15 -8.70
CA ASP A 76 -4.41 -2.87 -9.95
C ASP A 76 -3.19 -2.66 -10.82
N THR A 77 -2.05 -2.39 -10.22
CA THR A 77 -0.84 -2.15 -10.99
C THR A 77 -0.53 -3.35 -11.88
N ILE A 78 -0.26 -3.07 -13.13
CA ILE A 78 0.12 -4.11 -14.07
C ILE A 78 1.63 -4.26 -14.02
N PHE A 79 2.05 -5.50 -13.76
CA PHE A 79 3.46 -5.82 -13.74
C PHE A 79 3.84 -6.23 -15.15
N CYS A 80 4.77 -5.52 -15.74
CA CYS A 80 5.25 -5.85 -17.09
C CYS A 80 6.66 -6.38 -16.99
N ILE A 81 6.89 -7.52 -17.60
CA ILE A 81 8.20 -8.11 -17.66
C ILE A 81 8.59 -8.20 -19.11
N ASP A 82 9.65 -7.51 -19.49
CA ASP A 82 10.16 -7.55 -20.84
C ASP A 82 11.45 -8.32 -20.85
N ASP A 83 11.54 -9.30 -21.72
CA ASP A 83 12.78 -10.01 -21.94
C ASP A 83 13.39 -9.44 -23.21
N PRO A 84 14.50 -8.72 -23.12
CA PRO A 84 15.08 -8.07 -24.28
C PRO A 84 15.55 -9.06 -25.35
N ASN A 85 15.80 -10.30 -24.96
CA ASN A 85 16.28 -11.29 -25.92
C ASN A 85 15.16 -12.02 -26.62
N ASN A 86 14.05 -12.24 -25.93
CA ASN A 86 12.95 -13.02 -26.48
C ASN A 86 11.74 -12.21 -26.79
N THR A 87 11.75 -10.94 -26.47
CA THR A 87 10.61 -10.05 -26.69
C THR A 87 9.34 -10.54 -26.02
N ILE A 88 9.47 -11.31 -24.95
CA ILE A 88 8.32 -11.76 -24.18
C ILE A 88 7.84 -10.61 -23.33
N HIS A 89 6.56 -10.32 -23.42
CA HIS A 89 5.96 -9.26 -22.63
C HIS A 89 4.87 -9.87 -21.77
N ILE A 90 5.07 -9.88 -20.46
CA ILE A 90 4.11 -10.45 -19.53
C ILE A 90 3.56 -9.33 -18.68
N SER A 91 2.23 -9.19 -18.69
CA SER A 91 1.56 -8.21 -17.85
C SER A 91 0.74 -8.95 -16.82
N ILE A 92 0.96 -8.65 -15.55
CA ILE A 92 0.26 -9.30 -14.47
C ILE A 92 -0.45 -8.22 -13.66
N ARG A 93 -1.75 -8.39 -13.46
CA ARG A 93 -2.52 -7.49 -12.61
C ARG A 93 -2.53 -8.05 -11.20
N ILE A 94 -2.08 -7.24 -10.25
CA ILE A 94 -1.89 -7.69 -8.89
C ILE A 94 -2.95 -7.05 -7.99
N PRO A 95 -3.89 -7.84 -7.45
CA PRO A 95 -5.02 -7.30 -6.70
C PRO A 95 -4.71 -6.95 -5.25
N SER A 96 -3.63 -7.43 -4.67
CA SER A 96 -3.33 -7.14 -3.28
C SER A 96 -1.82 -7.00 -3.07
N PHE A 97 -1.45 -6.27 -2.02
CA PHE A 97 -0.05 -6.06 -1.73
C PHE A 97 0.65 -7.34 -1.31
N ASN A 98 -0.08 -8.23 -0.66
CA ASN A 98 0.50 -9.52 -0.29
C ASN A 98 0.89 -10.31 -1.51
N ILE A 99 0.00 -10.37 -2.49
CA ILE A 99 0.25 -11.07 -3.72
C ILE A 99 1.39 -10.40 -4.48
N TYR A 100 1.42 -9.07 -4.47
CA TYR A 100 2.48 -8.33 -5.12
C TYR A 100 3.85 -8.75 -4.55
N LYS A 101 3.96 -8.82 -3.23
CA LYS A 101 5.19 -9.19 -2.58
C LYS A 101 5.61 -10.61 -2.96
N GLN A 102 4.64 -11.52 -2.99
CA GLN A 102 4.90 -12.91 -3.37
C GLN A 102 5.34 -13.05 -4.81
N VAL A 103 4.72 -12.27 -5.70
CA VAL A 103 5.08 -12.29 -7.11
C VAL A 103 6.51 -11.79 -7.30
N ILE A 104 6.88 -10.71 -6.63
CA ILE A 104 8.24 -10.18 -6.71
C ILE A 104 9.25 -11.22 -6.27
N LYS A 105 8.95 -11.90 -5.15
CA LYS A 105 9.83 -12.92 -4.62
C LYS A 105 9.98 -14.08 -5.60
N PHE A 106 8.87 -14.49 -6.19
CA PHE A 106 8.87 -15.58 -7.15
C PHE A 106 9.69 -15.24 -8.38
N LEU A 107 9.51 -14.03 -8.92
CA LEU A 107 10.24 -13.59 -10.10
C LEU A 107 11.73 -13.48 -9.81
N THR A 108 12.09 -13.05 -8.61
CA THR A 108 13.47 -12.96 -8.21
C THR A 108 14.13 -14.34 -8.18
N GLN A 109 13.38 -15.34 -7.72
CA GLN A 109 13.90 -16.71 -7.71
C GLN A 109 14.08 -17.25 -9.11
N ILE A 110 13.16 -16.98 -10.00
CA ILE A 110 13.27 -17.44 -11.39
C ILE A 110 14.52 -16.86 -12.04
N ARG A 111 14.83 -15.62 -11.73
CA ARG A 111 15.99 -14.98 -12.32
C ARG A 111 17.31 -15.60 -11.93
N LYS A 112 17.34 -16.37 -10.88
CA LYS A 112 18.56 -17.00 -10.43
C LYS A 112 18.91 -18.24 -11.22
N PHE A 113 17.99 -18.71 -12.03
CA PHE A 113 18.25 -19.84 -12.88
C PHE A 113 18.73 -19.40 -14.30
#